data_774e28e56f80789143ceb3bd63ec0452
#
_entry.id   774e28e56f80789143ceb3bd63ec0452
#
_cell.length_a   1.000
_cell.length_b   1.000
_cell.length_c   1.000
_cell.angle_alpha   90.00
_cell.angle_beta   90.00
_cell.angle_gamma   90.00
#
_symmetry.space_group_name_H-M   'P 1'
#
loop_
_entity.id
_entity.type
_entity.pdbx_description
1 polymer ?
#
loop_
_entity_poly.entity_id
_entity_poly.type
_entity_poly.pdbx_seq_one_letter_code
_entity_poly.pdbx_strand_id
1 'polypeptide(L)'
;SGIAITSERIILGKHPDVEQKSVLGEWDYQRTSNADSPLLNRTQKLMGFNEPTDTVVWNTLNKHGLASFDVILWNIFPFHPHKEGKLLSNRTPGNAELDLGIEYAKMLMELVPNMKVVAIGQKAANTLSRYGVECEAVPHPSMGGANRFKAAVAEIFSRGK
;
A
#
# COMPACT_ATOMS: atom_id res chain seq x y z
N SER A 1 -2.92 -8.76 6.15
CA SER A 1 -2.49 -9.42 4.90
C SER A 1 -0.97 -9.44 4.72
N GLY A 2 -0.25 -8.48 5.27
CA GLY A 2 1.22 -8.40 5.12
C GLY A 2 1.70 -7.86 3.77
N ILE A 3 0.79 -7.39 2.92
CA ILE A 3 1.11 -6.77 1.64
C ILE A 3 0.78 -5.29 1.70
N ALA A 4 1.70 -4.45 1.25
CA ALA A 4 1.51 -3.01 1.27
C ALA A 4 0.40 -2.59 0.29
N ILE A 5 -0.61 -1.89 0.81
CA ILE A 5 -1.69 -1.25 0.03
C ILE A 5 -2.30 -2.20 -1.03
N THR A 6 -2.38 -3.49 -0.68
CA THR A 6 -2.98 -4.51 -1.55
C THR A 6 -3.71 -5.52 -0.68
N SER A 7 -5.02 -5.61 -0.81
CA SER A 7 -5.81 -6.55 -0.02
C SER A 7 -5.67 -7.98 -0.51
N GLU A 8 -5.79 -8.90 0.41
CA GLU A 8 -5.81 -10.32 0.09
C GLU A 8 -7.00 -10.69 -0.81
N ARG A 9 -8.09 -9.92 -0.76
CA ARG A 9 -9.22 -10.09 -1.69
C ARG A 9 -8.86 -9.87 -3.14
N ILE A 10 -8.01 -8.88 -3.43
CA ILE A 10 -7.51 -8.65 -4.79
C ILE A 10 -6.68 -9.85 -5.22
N ILE A 11 -5.74 -10.29 -4.37
CA ILE A 11 -4.87 -11.45 -4.64
C ILE A 11 -5.67 -12.71 -4.93
N LEU A 12 -6.77 -12.93 -4.22
CA LEU A 12 -7.65 -14.09 -4.39
C LEU A 12 -8.68 -13.95 -5.53
N GLY A 13 -8.66 -12.85 -6.28
CA GLY A 13 -9.66 -12.58 -7.32
C GLY A 13 -11.09 -12.42 -6.80
N LYS A 14 -11.24 -12.01 -5.54
CA LYS A 14 -12.53 -11.88 -4.84
C LYS A 14 -12.92 -10.44 -4.51
N HIS A 15 -12.16 -9.47 -5.04
CA HIS A 15 -12.47 -8.05 -4.84
C HIS A 15 -13.51 -7.59 -5.87
N PRO A 16 -14.59 -6.89 -5.46
CA PRO A 16 -15.66 -6.51 -6.38
C PRO A 16 -15.28 -5.42 -7.38
N ASP A 17 -14.35 -4.52 -7.00
CA ASP A 17 -14.06 -3.28 -7.73
C ASP A 17 -12.64 -3.23 -8.31
N VAL A 18 -11.81 -4.22 -8.06
CA VAL A 18 -10.43 -4.30 -8.57
C VAL A 18 -10.19 -5.68 -9.15
N GLU A 19 -9.94 -5.73 -10.44
CA GLU A 19 -9.64 -6.98 -11.12
C GLU A 19 -8.24 -7.46 -10.76
N GLN A 20 -8.11 -8.71 -10.39
CA GLN A 20 -6.86 -9.35 -9.98
C GLN A 20 -5.75 -9.21 -11.03
N LYS A 21 -6.07 -9.46 -12.32
CA LYS A 21 -5.13 -9.36 -13.43
C LYS A 21 -4.57 -7.96 -13.63
N SER A 22 -5.35 -6.92 -13.32
CA SER A 22 -4.89 -5.53 -13.41
C SER A 22 -3.83 -5.17 -12.36
N VAL A 23 -3.72 -5.99 -11.30
CA VAL A 23 -2.76 -5.80 -10.20
C VAL A 23 -1.60 -6.78 -10.30
N LEU A 24 -1.85 -8.02 -10.64
CA LEU A 24 -0.87 -9.11 -10.55
C LEU A 24 -0.44 -9.65 -11.94
N GLY A 25 -1.06 -9.20 -13.02
CA GLY A 25 -0.79 -9.75 -14.36
C GLY A 25 -1.15 -11.23 -14.43
N GLU A 26 -0.30 -12.01 -15.12
CA GLU A 26 -0.46 -13.46 -15.33
C GLU A 26 0.35 -14.31 -14.32
N TRP A 27 0.82 -13.71 -13.22
CA TRP A 27 1.66 -14.42 -12.27
C TRP A 27 0.83 -15.26 -11.29
N ASP A 28 1.40 -16.38 -10.88
CA ASP A 28 0.87 -17.18 -9.79
C ASP A 28 1.08 -16.49 -8.45
N TYR A 29 0.07 -16.53 -7.63
CA TYR A 29 0.10 -15.92 -6.29
C TYR A 29 -0.61 -16.81 -5.29
N GLN A 30 -0.18 -16.68 -4.05
CA GLN A 30 -0.72 -17.44 -2.95
C GLN A 30 -1.35 -16.52 -1.92
N ARG A 31 -2.34 -17.05 -1.22
CA ARG A 31 -2.89 -16.42 -0.05
C ARG A 31 -1.79 -16.20 0.99
N THR A 32 -1.74 -15.00 1.58
CA THR A 32 -0.73 -14.64 2.59
C THR A 32 -1.13 -15.03 4.00
N SER A 33 -2.43 -15.06 4.33
CA SER A 33 -2.92 -15.46 5.64
C SER A 33 -3.26 -16.96 5.70
N ASN A 34 -3.11 -17.56 6.89
CA ASN A 34 -3.62 -18.91 7.14
C ASN A 34 -5.16 -18.89 7.25
N ALA A 35 -5.85 -19.46 6.25
CA ALA A 35 -7.32 -19.51 6.21
C ALA A 35 -7.95 -20.27 7.39
N ASP A 36 -7.22 -21.21 7.98
CA ASP A 36 -7.71 -22.05 9.09
C ASP A 36 -7.49 -21.41 10.46
N SER A 37 -6.80 -20.26 10.51
CA SER A 37 -6.53 -19.55 11.76
C SER A 37 -7.82 -19.28 12.55
N PRO A 38 -7.87 -19.61 13.85
CA PRO A 38 -9.03 -19.33 14.71
C PRO A 38 -9.24 -17.82 14.94
N LEU A 39 -8.23 -16.98 14.63
CA LEU A 39 -8.32 -15.53 14.74
C LEU A 39 -9.15 -14.89 13.63
N LEU A 40 -9.41 -15.60 12.51
CA LEU A 40 -10.14 -15.08 11.38
C LEU A 40 -11.66 -15.34 11.52
N ASN A 41 -12.45 -14.32 11.19
CA ASN A 41 -13.89 -14.51 11.03
C ASN A 41 -14.21 -15.23 9.70
N ARG A 42 -15.48 -15.65 9.53
CA ARG A 42 -15.95 -16.39 8.34
C ARG A 42 -15.65 -15.65 7.04
N THR A 43 -15.87 -14.34 6.99
CA THR A 43 -15.63 -13.53 5.78
C THR A 43 -14.14 -13.49 5.45
N GLN A 44 -13.28 -13.29 6.44
CA GLN A 44 -11.84 -13.28 6.25
C GLN A 44 -11.30 -14.65 5.80
N LYS A 45 -11.86 -15.73 6.33
CA LYS A 45 -11.51 -17.09 5.89
C LYS A 45 -11.85 -17.33 4.41
N LEU A 46 -13.04 -16.93 3.99
CA LEU A 46 -13.52 -17.16 2.62
C LEU A 46 -12.96 -16.16 1.60
N MET A 47 -12.96 -14.88 1.93
CA MET A 47 -12.68 -13.78 1.00
C MET A 47 -11.27 -13.20 1.14
N GLY A 48 -10.55 -13.52 2.21
CA GLY A 48 -9.33 -12.83 2.58
C GLY A 48 -9.56 -11.49 3.28
N PHE A 49 -8.47 -10.87 3.72
CA PHE A 49 -8.51 -9.53 4.29
C PHE A 49 -8.86 -8.49 3.22
N ASN A 50 -9.62 -7.48 3.62
CA ASN A 50 -9.93 -6.31 2.81
C ASN A 50 -9.24 -5.07 3.38
N GLU A 51 -8.76 -4.21 2.51
CA GLU A 51 -8.22 -2.92 2.85
C GLU A 51 -8.86 -1.84 1.96
N PRO A 52 -9.76 -0.98 2.50
CA PRO A 52 -10.51 -0.03 1.68
C PRO A 52 -9.64 0.96 0.90
N THR A 53 -8.40 1.21 1.37
CA THR A 53 -7.45 2.12 0.74
C THR A 53 -6.93 1.59 -0.60
N ASP A 54 -6.74 0.27 -0.71
CA ASP A 54 -6.17 -0.37 -1.88
C ASP A 54 -7.03 -0.20 -3.13
N THR A 55 -8.34 -0.29 -3.00
CA THR A 55 -9.29 -0.06 -4.08
C THR A 55 -9.09 1.31 -4.74
N VAL A 56 -8.93 2.35 -3.93
CA VAL A 56 -8.72 3.71 -4.45
C VAL A 56 -7.36 3.83 -5.12
N VAL A 57 -6.32 3.26 -4.52
CA VAL A 57 -4.95 3.33 -5.06
C VAL A 57 -4.88 2.58 -6.38
N TRP A 58 -5.24 1.29 -6.41
CA TRP A 58 -5.14 0.48 -7.62
C TRP A 58 -6.02 0.98 -8.77
N ASN A 59 -7.26 1.38 -8.50
CA ASN A 59 -8.12 1.97 -9.54
C ASN A 59 -7.54 3.29 -10.08
N THR A 60 -6.83 4.05 -9.25
CA THR A 60 -6.17 5.28 -9.71
C THR A 60 -4.95 4.95 -10.58
N LEU A 61 -4.10 4.03 -10.16
CA LEU A 61 -2.93 3.60 -10.93
C LEU A 61 -3.34 3.00 -12.28
N ASN A 62 -4.31 2.08 -12.29
CA ASN A 62 -4.84 1.45 -13.49
C ASN A 62 -5.41 2.49 -14.48
N LYS A 63 -6.11 3.52 -13.98
CA LYS A 63 -6.62 4.61 -14.81
C LYS A 63 -5.51 5.38 -15.54
N HIS A 64 -4.32 5.42 -14.97
CA HIS A 64 -3.14 6.04 -15.58
C HIS A 64 -2.29 5.05 -16.40
N GLY A 65 -2.77 3.84 -16.62
CA GLY A 65 -2.09 2.81 -17.41
C GLY A 65 -0.93 2.14 -16.71
N LEU A 66 -0.84 2.26 -15.37
CA LEU A 66 0.21 1.60 -14.58
C LEU A 66 -0.25 0.21 -14.14
N ALA A 67 0.60 -0.77 -14.37
CA ALA A 67 0.46 -2.15 -13.92
C ALA A 67 1.38 -2.43 -12.71
N SER A 68 1.31 -3.66 -12.20
CA SER A 68 2.08 -4.08 -11.02
C SER A 68 3.61 -3.95 -11.17
N PHE A 69 4.13 -4.02 -12.39
CA PHE A 69 5.56 -3.89 -12.64
C PHE A 69 6.04 -2.45 -12.83
N ASP A 70 5.12 -1.50 -12.95
CA ASP A 70 5.45 -0.08 -13.10
C ASP A 70 5.55 0.61 -11.75
N VAL A 71 5.08 -0.02 -10.68
CA VAL A 71 5.00 0.59 -9.33
C VAL A 71 5.42 -0.39 -8.24
N ILE A 72 6.05 0.14 -7.20
CA ILE A 72 6.31 -0.57 -5.95
C ILE A 72 5.48 0.09 -4.86
N LEU A 73 4.51 -0.62 -4.31
CA LEU A 73 3.77 -0.17 -3.15
C LEU A 73 4.49 -0.62 -1.88
N TRP A 74 4.81 0.35 -1.01
CA TRP A 74 5.59 0.11 0.19
C TRP A 74 5.01 0.84 1.39
N ASN A 75 4.97 0.19 2.55
CA ASN A 75 4.61 0.85 3.79
C ASN A 75 5.85 1.50 4.41
N ILE A 76 5.76 2.76 4.83
CA ILE A 76 6.88 3.46 5.49
C ILE A 76 7.39 2.72 6.74
N PHE A 77 6.57 1.89 7.37
CA PHE A 77 6.95 0.87 8.32
C PHE A 77 6.48 -0.49 7.77
N PRO A 78 7.39 -1.35 7.28
CA PRO A 78 7.01 -2.55 6.53
C PRO A 78 6.53 -3.72 7.40
N PHE A 79 6.47 -3.53 8.70
CA PHE A 79 5.94 -4.52 9.65
C PHE A 79 4.50 -4.18 10.06
N HIS A 80 3.87 -5.06 10.84
CA HIS A 80 2.50 -4.86 11.29
C HIS A 80 2.43 -4.22 12.69
N PRO A 81 2.19 -2.89 12.80
CA PRO A 81 2.06 -2.21 14.08
C PRO A 81 0.72 -2.56 14.71
N HIS A 82 0.68 -3.44 15.67
CA HIS A 82 -0.51 -3.89 16.38
C HIS A 82 -0.48 -3.50 17.86
N LYS A 83 -1.64 -3.55 18.50
CA LYS A 83 -1.75 -3.39 19.96
C LYS A 83 -1.31 -4.69 20.62
N GLU A 84 -0.64 -4.57 21.77
CA GLU A 84 -0.20 -5.72 22.56
C GLU A 84 -1.35 -6.71 22.81
N GLY A 85 -1.10 -7.99 22.61
CA GLY A 85 -2.08 -9.07 22.74
C GLY A 85 -3.20 -9.10 21.69
N LYS A 86 -3.21 -8.17 20.69
CA LYS A 86 -4.25 -8.08 19.65
C LYS A 86 -3.66 -8.08 18.24
N LEU A 87 -3.16 -9.21 17.79
CA LEU A 87 -2.44 -9.37 16.51
C LEU A 87 -3.21 -8.87 15.27
N LEU A 88 -4.54 -8.92 15.27
CA LEU A 88 -5.35 -8.41 14.15
C LEU A 88 -5.74 -6.93 14.28
N SER A 89 -5.28 -6.25 15.33
CA SER A 89 -5.49 -4.81 15.44
C SER A 89 -4.49 -4.04 14.60
N ASN A 90 -4.81 -2.81 14.27
CA ASN A 90 -3.90 -1.89 13.62
C ASN A 90 -3.72 -0.64 14.49
N ARG A 91 -2.54 -0.06 14.49
CA ARG A 91 -2.23 1.24 15.10
C ARG A 91 -1.25 2.03 14.23
N THR A 92 -1.16 3.29 14.48
CA THR A 92 -0.15 4.13 13.83
C THR A 92 1.25 3.78 14.35
N PRO A 93 2.26 3.61 13.48
CA PRO A 93 3.65 3.44 13.91
C PRO A 93 4.16 4.62 14.73
N GLY A 94 4.94 4.33 15.77
CA GLY A 94 5.68 5.32 16.54
C GLY A 94 6.96 5.79 15.83
N ASN A 95 7.63 6.82 16.38
CA ASN A 95 8.83 7.37 15.74
C ASN A 95 9.96 6.34 15.59
N ALA A 96 10.26 5.54 16.61
CA ALA A 96 11.30 4.51 16.52
C ALA A 96 11.00 3.45 15.47
N GLU A 97 9.72 3.10 15.26
CA GLU A 97 9.29 2.20 14.19
C GLU A 97 9.45 2.85 12.81
N LEU A 98 9.17 4.14 12.68
CA LEU A 98 9.39 4.89 11.45
C LEU A 98 10.89 5.04 11.14
N ASP A 99 11.72 5.23 12.18
CA ASP A 99 13.18 5.31 12.04
C ASP A 99 13.76 3.97 11.56
N LEU A 100 13.22 2.84 12.05
CA LEU A 100 13.56 1.53 11.52
C LEU A 100 13.03 1.34 10.10
N GLY A 101 11.81 1.78 9.82
CA GLY A 101 11.17 1.61 8.52
C GLY A 101 11.88 2.32 7.38
N ILE A 102 12.47 3.49 7.65
CA ILE A 102 13.18 4.27 6.63
C ILE A 102 14.45 3.55 6.13
N GLU A 103 15.11 2.75 6.95
CA GLU A 103 16.29 1.98 6.53
C GLU A 103 15.91 0.98 5.43
N TYR A 104 14.76 0.29 5.58
CA TYR A 104 14.26 -0.61 4.54
C TYR A 104 13.82 0.14 3.27
N ALA A 105 13.24 1.34 3.42
CA ALA A 105 12.86 2.15 2.26
C ALA A 105 14.11 2.63 1.49
N LYS A 106 15.20 2.99 2.17
CA LYS A 106 16.47 3.34 1.54
C LYS A 106 17.08 2.15 0.80
N MET A 107 17.11 0.97 1.41
CA MET A 107 17.56 -0.25 0.74
C MET A 107 16.77 -0.53 -0.55
N LEU A 108 15.45 -0.32 -0.52
CA LEU A 108 14.61 -0.48 -1.71
C LEU A 108 14.97 0.54 -2.80
N MET A 109 15.25 1.80 -2.42
CA MET A 109 15.67 2.84 -3.37
C MET A 109 17.04 2.56 -3.98
N GLU A 110 17.96 1.94 -3.24
CA GLU A 110 19.25 1.46 -3.75
C GLU A 110 19.09 0.31 -4.75
N LEU A 111 18.16 -0.60 -4.52
CA LEU A 111 17.86 -1.72 -5.44
C LEU A 111 17.19 -1.26 -6.73
N VAL A 112 16.44 -0.17 -6.70
CA VAL A 112 15.72 0.39 -7.86
C VAL A 112 16.11 1.87 -8.03
N PRO A 113 17.27 2.15 -8.62
CA PRO A 113 17.76 3.50 -8.79
C PRO A 113 16.86 4.30 -9.74
N ASN A 114 16.78 5.61 -9.51
CA ASN A 114 15.98 6.56 -10.30
C ASN A 114 14.46 6.38 -10.21
N MET A 115 13.95 5.59 -9.26
CA MET A 115 12.52 5.54 -9.06
C MET A 115 11.99 6.88 -8.52
N LYS A 116 10.83 7.28 -9.01
CA LYS A 116 10.09 8.42 -8.47
C LYS A 116 9.37 8.00 -7.19
N VAL A 117 9.66 8.68 -6.09
CA VAL A 117 9.05 8.40 -4.80
C VAL A 117 7.80 9.25 -4.59
N VAL A 118 6.68 8.62 -4.31
CA VAL A 118 5.41 9.28 -4.01
C VAL A 118 4.95 8.89 -2.59
N ALA A 119 4.91 9.88 -1.70
CA ALA A 119 4.48 9.68 -0.32
C ALA A 119 2.94 9.78 -0.21
N ILE A 120 2.28 8.69 0.15
CA ILE A 120 0.83 8.67 0.36
C ILE A 120 0.51 9.03 1.82
N GLY A 121 0.06 10.26 2.03
CA GLY A 121 -0.29 10.81 3.34
C GLY A 121 0.86 11.47 4.08
N GLN A 122 0.48 12.35 5.01
CA GLN A 122 1.40 13.26 5.70
C GLN A 122 2.47 12.53 6.52
N LYS A 123 2.13 11.37 7.12
CA LYS A 123 3.09 10.63 7.93
C LYS A 123 4.25 10.08 7.08
N ALA A 124 3.96 9.52 5.93
CA ALA A 124 4.99 9.06 4.99
C ALA A 124 5.83 10.23 4.49
N ALA A 125 5.20 11.33 4.06
CA ALA A 125 5.89 12.54 3.59
C ALA A 125 6.82 13.12 4.65
N ASN A 126 6.34 13.30 5.88
CA ASN A 126 7.15 13.84 6.97
C ASN A 126 8.33 12.92 7.34
N THR A 127 8.12 11.60 7.30
CA THR A 127 9.19 10.65 7.59
C THR A 127 10.26 10.71 6.51
N LEU A 128 9.90 10.62 5.24
CA LEU A 128 10.84 10.70 4.12
C LEU A 128 11.63 12.02 4.14
N SER A 129 10.93 13.14 4.32
CA SER A 129 11.56 14.47 4.41
C SER A 129 12.55 14.57 5.57
N ARG A 130 12.23 14.04 6.75
CA ARG A 130 13.12 14.03 7.93
C ARG A 130 14.45 13.33 7.65
N TYR A 131 14.46 12.36 6.76
CA TYR A 131 15.65 11.61 6.35
C TYR A 131 16.24 12.04 5.01
N GLY A 132 15.84 13.21 4.50
CA GLY A 132 16.40 13.78 3.28
C GLY A 132 16.01 13.05 2.00
N VAL A 133 14.97 12.24 2.02
CA VAL A 133 14.45 11.55 0.84
C VAL A 133 13.50 12.48 0.10
N GLU A 134 13.85 12.82 -1.14
CA GLU A 134 13.00 13.61 -2.02
C GLU A 134 11.79 12.79 -2.45
N CYS A 135 10.58 13.34 -2.31
CA CYS A 135 9.34 12.68 -2.70
C CYS A 135 8.25 13.69 -3.08
N GLU A 136 7.32 13.28 -3.93
CA GLU A 136 6.07 14.00 -4.12
C GLU A 136 5.05 13.52 -3.09
N ALA A 137 4.40 14.45 -2.37
CA ALA A 137 3.41 14.11 -1.36
C ALA A 137 1.99 14.19 -1.92
N VAL A 138 1.20 13.14 -1.71
CA VAL A 138 -0.23 13.11 -2.05
C VAL A 138 -1.07 12.83 -0.81
N PRO A 139 -2.33 13.35 -0.73
CA PRO A 139 -3.23 13.07 0.37
C PRO A 139 -3.47 11.56 0.53
N HIS A 140 -3.65 11.09 1.77
CA HIS A 140 -4.05 9.70 2.00
C HIS A 140 -5.52 9.51 1.55
N PRO A 141 -5.86 8.40 0.84
CA PRO A 141 -7.21 8.20 0.32
C PRO A 141 -8.28 7.88 1.38
N SER A 142 -7.89 7.54 2.60
CA SER A 142 -8.83 7.29 3.71
C SER A 142 -9.56 8.55 4.19
N MET A 143 -10.60 8.36 5.00
CA MET A 143 -11.36 9.43 5.68
C MET A 143 -11.85 10.54 4.71
N GLY A 144 -12.41 10.16 3.56
CA GLY A 144 -12.91 11.10 2.56
C GLY A 144 -11.82 11.72 1.68
N GLY A 145 -10.57 11.27 1.79
CA GLY A 145 -9.43 11.75 1.00
C GLY A 145 -9.36 11.24 -0.42
N ALA A 146 -10.21 10.29 -0.85
CA ALA A 146 -10.11 9.61 -2.13
C ALA A 146 -10.08 10.55 -3.34
N ASN A 147 -10.94 11.56 -3.40
CA ASN A 147 -10.98 12.49 -4.53
C ASN A 147 -9.74 13.39 -4.57
N ARG A 148 -9.25 13.84 -3.40
CA ARG A 148 -8.01 14.63 -3.32
C ARG A 148 -6.78 13.80 -3.72
N PHE A 149 -6.75 12.52 -3.32
CA PHE A 149 -5.71 11.58 -3.74
C PHE A 149 -5.69 11.43 -5.27
N LYS A 150 -6.85 11.12 -5.88
CA LYS A 150 -7.00 10.95 -7.33
C LYS A 150 -6.56 12.20 -8.10
N ALA A 151 -6.94 13.39 -7.64
CA ALA A 151 -6.56 14.66 -8.27
C ALA A 151 -5.05 14.90 -8.18
N ALA A 152 -4.42 14.69 -7.01
CA ALA A 152 -2.99 14.86 -6.82
C ALA A 152 -2.17 13.87 -7.68
N VAL A 153 -2.59 12.60 -7.76
CA VAL A 153 -1.95 11.62 -8.63
C VAL A 153 -2.07 12.03 -10.10
N ALA A 154 -3.25 12.46 -10.55
CA ALA A 154 -3.45 12.94 -11.93
C ALA A 154 -2.53 14.12 -12.26
N GLU A 155 -2.30 15.04 -11.33
CA GLU A 155 -1.37 16.16 -11.49
C GLU A 155 0.08 15.68 -11.66
N ILE A 156 0.52 14.69 -10.88
CA ILE A 156 1.85 14.08 -11.03
C ILE A 156 2.06 13.55 -12.45
N PHE A 157 1.08 12.82 -12.98
CA PHE A 157 1.17 12.24 -14.32
C PHE A 157 1.02 13.27 -15.44
N SER A 158 0.39 14.42 -15.20
CA SER A 158 0.29 15.49 -16.19
C SER A 158 1.60 16.26 -16.40
N ARG A 159 2.44 16.32 -15.36
CA ARG A 159 3.76 17.00 -15.41
C ARG A 159 4.86 16.16 -16.08
N GLY A 160 4.66 14.84 -16.20
CA GLY A 160 5.63 13.92 -16.78
C GLY A 160 5.48 13.69 -18.30
N LYS A 161 4.53 14.39 -18.92
CA LYS A 161 4.34 14.41 -20.38
C LYS A 161 4.90 15.70 -20.95
#